data_4241ec8e2104a9d225f3708c80397954
#
_entry.id   4241ec8e2104a9d225f3708c80397954
#
_cell.length_a   1.000
_cell.length_b   1.000
_cell.length_c   1.000
_cell.angle_alpha   90.00
_cell.angle_beta   90.00
_cell.angle_gamma   90.00
#
_symmetry.space_group_name_H-M   'P 1'
#
loop_
_entity.id
_entity.type
_entity.pdbx_description
1 polymer ?
#
loop_
_entity_poly.entity_id
_entity_poly.type
_entity_poly.pdbx_seq_one_letter_code
_entity_poly.pdbx_strand_id
1 'polypeptide(L)'
;MAGQPLHEIGPAGAGFEASALGFTLALAASWAGPAGVIWAGEDAAFAEEGAPYPLGLAQYGLSLDRLIVARAKKREDALWAAEQALAATGAIVICALGAQGKPLDLKASRRLLLFAERHSSRCLLLMPASGPSAAWTRWRIAPAESNAEPDELGAPAFRAELTRNRGGSFGSSFILDWNAHERRFTERALARDLSAAHQDGPVDPRWAWAV
;
A
#
# COMPACT_ATOMS: atom_id res chain seq x y z
N MET A 1 11.01 5.81 -16.65
CA MET A 1 11.33 4.61 -15.84
C MET A 1 10.05 3.84 -15.62
N ALA A 2 10.00 2.55 -15.94
CA ALA A 2 8.86 1.71 -15.60
C ALA A 2 8.72 1.70 -14.07
N GLY A 3 7.58 2.18 -13.54
CA GLY A 3 7.33 2.19 -12.10
C GLY A 3 7.38 0.77 -11.55
N GLN A 4 7.73 0.63 -10.29
CA GLN A 4 7.75 -0.66 -9.60
C GLN A 4 6.32 -1.23 -9.58
N PRO A 5 6.09 -2.44 -10.11
CA PRO A 5 4.73 -2.87 -10.45
C PRO A 5 3.98 -3.58 -9.31
N LEU A 6 4.68 -4.10 -8.29
CA LEU A 6 4.06 -4.87 -7.19
C LEU A 6 4.66 -4.47 -5.84
N HIS A 7 3.81 -3.98 -4.94
CA HIS A 7 4.17 -3.58 -3.59
C HIS A 7 3.38 -4.41 -2.58
N GLU A 8 4.06 -5.01 -1.62
CA GLU A 8 3.44 -5.72 -0.50
C GLU A 8 3.37 -4.77 0.70
N ILE A 9 2.19 -4.66 1.28
CA ILE A 9 1.91 -3.76 2.40
C ILE A 9 1.21 -4.59 3.48
N GLY A 10 1.67 -4.44 4.71
CA GLY A 10 1.05 -5.10 5.85
C GLY A 10 1.30 -4.33 7.15
N PRO A 11 0.56 -4.66 8.21
CA PRO A 11 0.75 -4.05 9.50
C PRO A 11 2.13 -4.41 10.09
N ALA A 12 2.74 -3.49 10.81
CA ALA A 12 3.99 -3.75 11.54
C ALA A 12 3.78 -4.62 12.80
N GLY A 13 2.54 -4.70 13.26
CA GLY A 13 2.12 -5.51 14.41
C GLY A 13 0.61 -5.66 14.43
N ALA A 14 0.11 -6.51 15.32
CA ALA A 14 -1.31 -6.69 15.54
C ALA A 14 -1.96 -5.38 16.02
N GLY A 15 -3.16 -5.07 15.50
CA GLY A 15 -3.89 -3.83 15.79
C GLY A 15 -3.49 -2.64 14.89
N PHE A 16 -2.57 -2.83 13.95
CA PHE A 16 -2.15 -1.78 13.00
C PHE A 16 -2.71 -1.99 11.58
N GLU A 17 -3.69 -2.87 11.43
CA GLU A 17 -4.31 -3.20 10.14
C GLU A 17 -4.94 -1.95 9.49
N ALA A 18 -5.65 -1.14 10.27
CA ALA A 18 -6.23 0.11 9.79
C ALA A 18 -5.16 1.09 9.26
N SER A 19 -3.97 1.12 9.87
CA SER A 19 -2.85 1.95 9.38
C SER A 19 -2.30 1.42 8.06
N ALA A 20 -2.17 0.09 7.90
CA ALA A 20 -1.75 -0.52 6.65
C ALA A 20 -2.77 -0.25 5.53
N LEU A 21 -4.07 -0.35 5.82
CA LEU A 21 -5.14 0.01 4.89
C LEU A 21 -5.06 1.49 4.52
N GLY A 22 -4.99 2.40 5.51
CA GLY A 22 -4.90 3.84 5.28
C GLY A 22 -3.69 4.22 4.41
N PHE A 23 -2.52 3.65 4.68
CA PHE A 23 -1.33 3.84 3.86
C PHE A 23 -1.52 3.32 2.43
N THR A 24 -2.19 2.16 2.26
CA THR A 24 -2.51 1.60 0.93
C THR A 24 -3.44 2.52 0.15
N LEU A 25 -4.48 3.06 0.79
CA LEU A 25 -5.41 4.02 0.18
C LEU A 25 -4.71 5.32 -0.22
N ALA A 26 -3.82 5.83 0.63
CA ALA A 26 -3.01 7.01 0.35
C ALA A 26 -2.10 6.79 -0.87
N LEU A 27 -1.40 5.63 -0.96
CA LEU A 27 -0.63 5.26 -2.13
C LEU A 27 -1.50 5.15 -3.38
N ALA A 28 -2.64 4.48 -3.28
CA ALA A 28 -3.57 4.36 -4.40
C ALA A 28 -4.04 5.73 -4.89
N ALA A 29 -4.38 6.65 -3.98
CA ALA A 29 -4.79 8.01 -4.33
C ALA A 29 -3.66 8.83 -4.95
N SER A 30 -2.41 8.66 -4.46
CA SER A 30 -1.26 9.39 -4.99
C SER A 30 -0.88 8.94 -6.42
N TRP A 31 -1.12 7.68 -6.76
CA TRP A 31 -0.77 7.12 -8.07
C TRP A 31 -1.96 7.03 -9.04
N ALA A 32 -3.19 7.24 -8.56
CA ALA A 32 -4.37 7.13 -9.39
C ALA A 32 -4.35 8.12 -10.56
N GLY A 33 -4.35 7.56 -11.77
CA GLY A 33 -4.47 8.27 -13.03
C GLY A 33 -5.88 8.15 -13.62
N PRO A 34 -6.04 8.41 -14.92
CA PRO A 34 -7.33 8.30 -15.61
C PRO A 34 -7.95 6.89 -15.55
N ALA A 35 -7.14 5.84 -15.46
CA ALA A 35 -7.63 4.46 -15.39
C ALA A 35 -8.29 4.11 -14.03
N GLY A 36 -8.09 4.95 -13.01
CA GLY A 36 -8.74 4.77 -11.71
C GLY A 36 -8.10 3.72 -10.83
N VAL A 37 -8.87 3.30 -9.83
CA VAL A 37 -8.48 2.31 -8.82
C VAL A 37 -9.45 1.14 -8.87
N ILE A 38 -8.93 -0.09 -8.87
CA ILE A 38 -9.72 -1.31 -8.77
C ILE A 38 -9.31 -2.01 -7.47
N TRP A 39 -10.26 -2.19 -6.57
CA TRP A 39 -10.04 -2.87 -5.29
C TRP A 39 -10.64 -4.28 -5.34
N ALA A 40 -9.81 -5.27 -5.60
CA ALA A 40 -10.17 -6.68 -5.51
C ALA A 40 -9.85 -7.20 -4.11
N GLY A 41 -10.83 -7.71 -3.38
CA GLY A 41 -10.63 -8.15 -2.02
C GLY A 41 -11.37 -9.44 -1.68
N GLU A 42 -10.74 -10.23 -0.82
CA GLU A 42 -11.34 -11.39 -0.18
C GLU A 42 -12.41 -10.93 0.83
N ASP A 43 -13.56 -11.61 0.90
CA ASP A 43 -14.60 -11.27 1.87
C ASP A 43 -14.09 -11.26 3.31
N ALA A 44 -13.13 -12.14 3.63
CA ALA A 44 -12.46 -12.16 4.93
C ALA A 44 -11.71 -10.84 5.22
N ALA A 45 -11.00 -10.27 4.25
CA ALA A 45 -10.33 -8.98 4.41
C ALA A 45 -11.34 -7.85 4.69
N PHE A 46 -12.46 -7.82 3.97
CA PHE A 46 -13.52 -6.84 4.23
C PHE A 46 -14.25 -7.07 5.56
N ALA A 47 -14.31 -8.31 6.05
CA ALA A 47 -14.88 -8.60 7.36
C ALA A 47 -13.94 -8.17 8.50
N GLU A 48 -12.63 -8.30 8.31
CA GLU A 48 -11.60 -7.93 9.28
C GLU A 48 -11.38 -6.40 9.32
N GLU A 49 -11.34 -5.74 8.17
CA GLU A 49 -10.95 -4.33 8.03
C GLU A 49 -12.13 -3.37 7.80
N GLY A 50 -13.32 -3.93 7.61
CA GLY A 50 -14.52 -3.18 7.24
C GLY A 50 -14.71 -3.03 5.73
N ALA A 51 -15.96 -2.84 5.32
CA ALA A 51 -16.28 -2.55 3.93
C ALA A 51 -15.84 -1.13 3.55
N PRO A 52 -15.46 -0.89 2.27
CA PRO A 52 -15.12 0.44 1.80
C PRO A 52 -16.22 1.46 2.10
N TYR A 53 -15.89 2.49 2.90
CA TYR A 53 -16.81 3.57 3.23
C TYR A 53 -16.60 4.75 2.28
N PRO A 54 -17.57 5.09 1.41
CA PRO A 54 -17.35 6.04 0.32
C PRO A 54 -16.85 7.42 0.77
N LEU A 55 -17.42 7.97 1.84
CA LEU A 55 -16.99 9.28 2.34
C LEU A 55 -15.55 9.25 2.87
N GLY A 56 -15.15 8.19 3.57
CA GLY A 56 -13.78 8.01 4.03
C GLY A 56 -12.79 7.89 2.86
N LEU A 57 -13.16 7.15 1.80
CA LEU A 57 -12.35 7.03 0.59
C LEU A 57 -12.18 8.38 -0.13
N ALA A 58 -13.25 9.17 -0.23
CA ALA A 58 -13.19 10.53 -0.78
C ALA A 58 -12.29 11.45 0.05
N GLN A 59 -12.35 11.33 1.40
CA GLN A 59 -11.44 12.06 2.30
C GLN A 59 -9.97 11.69 2.11
N TYR A 60 -9.67 10.47 1.67
CA TYR A 60 -8.32 10.05 1.27
C TYR A 60 -7.90 10.56 -0.11
N GLY A 61 -8.79 11.25 -0.85
CA GLY A 61 -8.51 11.80 -2.19
C GLY A 61 -8.80 10.83 -3.33
N LEU A 62 -9.51 9.72 -3.07
CA LEU A 62 -9.93 8.78 -4.10
C LEU A 62 -11.17 9.28 -4.84
N SER A 63 -11.16 9.22 -6.16
CA SER A 63 -12.31 9.51 -7.04
C SER A 63 -13.26 8.33 -7.04
N LEU A 64 -14.44 8.49 -6.44
CA LEU A 64 -15.42 7.39 -6.30
C LEU A 64 -16.04 6.96 -7.64
N ASP A 65 -16.13 7.85 -8.59
CA ASP A 65 -16.59 7.59 -9.97
C ASP A 65 -15.59 6.75 -10.79
N ARG A 66 -14.36 6.60 -10.29
CA ARG A 66 -13.26 5.81 -10.88
C ARG A 66 -12.78 4.70 -9.95
N LEU A 67 -13.61 4.31 -9.01
CA LEU A 67 -13.32 3.22 -8.09
C LEU A 67 -14.24 2.04 -8.36
N ILE A 68 -13.66 0.88 -8.62
CA ILE A 68 -14.38 -0.39 -8.73
C ILE A 68 -13.99 -1.25 -7.53
N VAL A 69 -14.98 -1.79 -6.83
CA VAL A 69 -14.76 -2.74 -5.73
C VAL A 69 -15.27 -4.11 -6.16
N ALA A 70 -14.37 -5.08 -6.26
CA ALA A 70 -14.67 -6.47 -6.57
C ALA A 70 -14.48 -7.33 -5.31
N ARG A 71 -15.55 -7.94 -4.82
CA ARG A 71 -15.53 -8.81 -3.65
C ARG A 71 -15.56 -10.27 -4.06
N ALA A 72 -14.74 -11.08 -3.43
CA ALA A 72 -14.61 -12.50 -3.70
C ALA A 72 -14.71 -13.32 -2.39
N LYS A 73 -15.46 -14.42 -2.43
CA LYS A 73 -15.60 -15.32 -1.27
C LYS A 73 -14.31 -16.07 -0.95
N LYS A 74 -13.49 -16.35 -1.97
CA LYS A 74 -12.28 -17.14 -1.86
C LYS A 74 -11.08 -16.32 -2.26
N ARG A 75 -9.95 -16.62 -1.65
CA ARG A 75 -8.65 -15.99 -1.96
C ARG A 75 -8.25 -16.14 -3.41
N GLU A 76 -8.46 -17.32 -3.97
CA GLU A 76 -8.14 -17.60 -5.37
C GLU A 76 -8.94 -16.72 -6.34
N ASP A 77 -10.21 -16.46 -6.03
CA ASP A 77 -11.08 -15.60 -6.84
C ASP A 77 -10.68 -14.13 -6.70
N ALA A 78 -10.29 -13.70 -5.49
CA ALA A 78 -9.75 -12.33 -5.26
C ALA A 78 -8.45 -12.10 -6.04
N LEU A 79 -7.53 -13.07 -6.02
CA LEU A 79 -6.29 -13.03 -6.79
C LEU A 79 -6.56 -13.02 -8.29
N TRP A 80 -7.49 -13.84 -8.77
CA TRP A 80 -7.91 -13.84 -10.17
C TRP A 80 -8.52 -12.50 -10.58
N ALA A 81 -9.42 -11.93 -9.75
CA ALA A 81 -10.00 -10.61 -10.00
C ALA A 81 -8.92 -9.52 -10.07
N ALA A 82 -7.93 -9.55 -9.17
CA ALA A 82 -6.79 -8.63 -9.21
C ALA A 82 -5.97 -8.79 -10.50
N GLU A 83 -5.71 -10.03 -10.95
CA GLU A 83 -5.02 -10.28 -12.22
C GLU A 83 -5.79 -9.69 -13.41
N GLN A 84 -7.13 -9.90 -13.46
CA GLN A 84 -7.96 -9.32 -14.52
C GLN A 84 -7.97 -7.77 -14.45
N ALA A 85 -8.02 -7.21 -13.25
CA ALA A 85 -7.95 -5.76 -13.04
C ALA A 85 -6.63 -5.16 -13.53
N LEU A 86 -5.51 -5.87 -13.34
CA LEU A 86 -4.18 -5.45 -13.81
C LEU A 86 -4.07 -5.39 -15.34
N ALA A 87 -4.97 -6.03 -16.08
CA ALA A 87 -5.03 -5.90 -17.53
C ALA A 87 -5.52 -4.51 -18.00
N ALA A 88 -6.14 -3.73 -17.14
CA ALA A 88 -6.48 -2.33 -17.43
C ALA A 88 -5.20 -1.47 -17.35
N THR A 89 -4.72 -1.01 -18.51
CA THR A 89 -3.46 -0.26 -18.63
C THR A 89 -3.47 0.99 -17.74
N GLY A 90 -2.44 1.14 -16.91
CA GLY A 90 -2.29 2.27 -16.00
C GLY A 90 -3.19 2.23 -14.75
N ALA A 91 -3.95 1.15 -14.54
CA ALA A 91 -4.75 1.00 -13.33
C ALA A 91 -3.90 0.81 -12.07
N ILE A 92 -4.40 1.32 -10.96
CA ILE A 92 -3.91 0.97 -9.62
C ILE A 92 -4.83 -0.11 -9.05
N VAL A 93 -4.27 -1.27 -8.77
CA VAL A 93 -5.04 -2.40 -8.25
C VAL A 93 -4.67 -2.63 -6.79
N ILE A 94 -5.64 -2.52 -5.88
CA ILE A 94 -5.52 -2.98 -4.50
C ILE A 94 -5.98 -4.43 -4.49
N CYS A 95 -5.11 -5.35 -4.07
CA CYS A 95 -5.45 -6.74 -3.82
C CYS A 95 -5.43 -6.99 -2.31
N ALA A 96 -6.60 -7.04 -1.67
CA ALA A 96 -6.74 -7.20 -0.23
C ALA A 96 -7.01 -8.65 0.15
N LEU A 97 -6.15 -9.25 0.96
CA LEU A 97 -6.25 -10.63 1.44
C LEU A 97 -6.37 -10.64 2.97
N GLY A 98 -7.31 -11.44 3.47
CA GLY A 98 -7.53 -11.60 4.91
C GLY A 98 -6.40 -12.36 5.63
N ALA A 99 -6.40 -12.30 6.95
CA ALA A 99 -5.42 -13.02 7.79
C ALA A 99 -5.62 -14.53 7.75
N GLN A 100 -6.84 -14.97 7.49
CA GLN A 100 -7.22 -16.38 7.48
C GLN A 100 -6.85 -17.05 6.17
N GLY A 101 -6.58 -18.35 6.20
CA GLY A 101 -6.33 -19.18 5.03
C GLY A 101 -4.85 -19.43 4.75
N LYS A 102 -4.56 -20.01 3.58
CA LYS A 102 -3.19 -20.35 3.18
C LYS A 102 -2.38 -19.07 2.91
N PRO A 103 -1.12 -19.00 3.34
CA PRO A 103 -0.23 -17.91 2.94
C PRO A 103 -0.19 -17.75 1.42
N LEU A 104 -0.01 -16.50 0.95
CA LEU A 104 0.23 -16.25 -0.47
C LEU A 104 1.50 -16.97 -0.89
N ASP A 105 1.42 -17.75 -1.97
CA ASP A 105 2.60 -18.43 -2.51
C ASP A 105 3.37 -17.52 -3.50
N LEU A 106 4.61 -17.92 -3.76
CA LEU A 106 5.48 -17.19 -4.69
C LEU A 106 4.93 -17.20 -6.11
N LYS A 107 4.21 -18.26 -6.51
CA LYS A 107 3.64 -18.40 -7.86
C LYS A 107 2.51 -17.40 -8.10
N ALA A 108 1.61 -17.24 -7.13
CA ALA A 108 0.50 -16.28 -7.23
C ALA A 108 1.03 -14.84 -7.26
N SER A 109 1.96 -14.48 -6.36
CA SER A 109 2.56 -13.14 -6.37
C SER A 109 3.37 -12.85 -7.65
N ARG A 110 4.03 -13.87 -8.22
CA ARG A 110 4.73 -13.72 -9.50
C ARG A 110 3.77 -13.49 -10.67
N ARG A 111 2.58 -14.10 -10.65
CA ARG A 111 1.55 -13.84 -11.67
C ARG A 111 1.08 -12.39 -11.61
N LEU A 112 0.74 -11.88 -10.42
CA LEU A 112 0.40 -10.46 -10.25
C LEU A 112 1.50 -9.53 -10.77
N LEU A 113 2.76 -9.82 -10.43
CA LEU A 113 3.91 -9.05 -10.92
C LEU A 113 3.95 -9.02 -12.46
N LEU A 114 3.89 -10.18 -13.12
CA LEU A 114 3.97 -10.28 -14.58
C LEU A 114 2.79 -9.57 -15.28
N PHE A 115 1.57 -9.64 -14.72
CA PHE A 115 0.44 -8.90 -15.25
C PHE A 115 0.64 -7.39 -15.10
N ALA A 116 1.10 -6.92 -13.95
CA ALA A 116 1.36 -5.51 -13.70
C ALA A 116 2.45 -4.96 -14.64
N GLU A 117 3.55 -5.69 -14.82
CA GLU A 117 4.62 -5.32 -15.74
C GLU A 117 4.13 -5.24 -17.20
N ARG A 118 3.36 -6.25 -17.62
CA ARG A 118 2.87 -6.35 -19.01
C ARG A 118 1.94 -5.19 -19.39
N HIS A 119 1.14 -4.71 -18.46
CA HIS A 119 0.09 -3.71 -18.72
C HIS A 119 0.42 -2.33 -18.15
N SER A 120 1.65 -2.11 -17.65
CA SER A 120 2.06 -0.85 -17.03
C SER A 120 1.12 -0.39 -15.92
N SER A 121 0.49 -1.35 -15.23
CA SER A 121 -0.37 -1.15 -14.06
C SER A 121 0.43 -1.39 -12.78
N ARG A 122 -0.15 -1.07 -11.63
CA ARG A 122 0.49 -1.27 -10.31
C ARG A 122 -0.42 -2.05 -9.39
N CYS A 123 0.17 -2.97 -8.63
CA CYS A 123 -0.53 -3.76 -7.63
C CYS A 123 -0.05 -3.40 -6.22
N LEU A 124 -0.99 -3.03 -5.36
CA LEU A 124 -0.82 -2.86 -3.93
C LEU A 124 -1.41 -4.11 -3.26
N LEU A 125 -0.56 -5.02 -2.86
CA LEU A 125 -0.94 -6.26 -2.21
C LEU A 125 -1.03 -6.02 -0.71
N LEU A 126 -2.25 -5.79 -0.21
CA LEU A 126 -2.55 -5.59 1.21
C LEU A 126 -2.79 -6.94 1.86
N MET A 127 -1.96 -7.29 2.85
CA MET A 127 -2.07 -8.56 3.54
C MET A 127 -1.43 -8.51 4.94
N PRO A 128 -2.02 -9.15 5.96
CA PRO A 128 -1.52 -9.09 7.33
C PRO A 128 -0.23 -9.89 7.54
N ALA A 129 -0.05 -10.99 6.84
CA ALA A 129 1.09 -11.89 7.01
C ALA A 129 2.04 -11.84 5.81
N SER A 130 3.35 -11.86 6.09
CA SER A 130 4.40 -11.96 5.08
C SER A 130 4.81 -13.40 4.82
N GLY A 131 5.07 -13.67 3.56
CA GLY A 131 5.66 -14.92 3.10
C GLY A 131 6.64 -14.68 1.94
N PRO A 132 7.12 -15.75 1.28
CA PRO A 132 7.83 -15.60 0.03
C PRO A 132 6.95 -14.93 -1.01
N SER A 133 7.37 -13.78 -1.54
CA SER A 133 6.61 -13.06 -2.58
C SER A 133 7.52 -12.49 -3.66
N ALA A 134 6.93 -12.25 -4.83
CA ALA A 134 7.59 -11.62 -5.96
C ALA A 134 7.55 -10.08 -5.90
N ALA A 135 7.07 -9.48 -4.82
CA ALA A 135 6.97 -8.05 -4.67
C ALA A 135 8.32 -7.33 -4.84
N TRP A 136 8.30 -6.16 -5.46
CA TRP A 136 9.45 -5.28 -5.57
C TRP A 136 9.81 -4.66 -4.22
N THR A 137 8.78 -4.17 -3.51
CA THR A 137 8.96 -3.62 -2.16
C THR A 137 8.04 -4.32 -1.18
N ARG A 138 8.45 -4.35 0.08
CA ARG A 138 7.63 -4.78 1.20
C ARG A 138 7.67 -3.73 2.29
N TRP A 139 6.49 -3.30 2.70
CA TRP A 139 6.29 -2.28 3.71
C TRP A 139 5.61 -2.85 4.94
N ARG A 140 6.07 -2.41 6.12
CA ARG A 140 5.43 -2.63 7.40
C ARG A 140 4.99 -1.29 7.96
N ILE A 141 3.69 -1.20 8.23
CA ILE A 141 3.06 0.06 8.58
C ILE A 141 2.55 0.03 10.01
N ALA A 142 2.90 1.05 10.77
CA ALA A 142 2.36 1.35 12.09
C ALA A 142 1.75 2.76 12.07
N PRO A 143 0.85 3.07 13.01
CA PRO A 143 0.40 4.45 13.20
C PRO A 143 1.57 5.33 13.67
N ALA A 144 1.51 6.60 13.34
CA ALA A 144 2.36 7.63 13.90
C ALA A 144 1.47 8.76 14.46
N GLU A 145 2.01 9.51 15.41
CA GLU A 145 1.33 10.70 15.93
C GLU A 145 1.09 11.70 14.80
N SER A 146 -0.13 12.21 14.70
CA SER A 146 -0.44 13.27 13.75
C SER A 146 0.19 14.59 14.21
N ASN A 147 0.52 15.45 13.26
CA ASN A 147 1.04 16.79 13.56
C ASN A 147 -0.14 17.77 13.66
N ALA A 148 -0.96 17.63 14.70
CA ALA A 148 -2.13 18.46 14.95
C ALA A 148 -2.07 19.06 16.36
N GLU A 149 -2.80 20.15 16.55
CA GLU A 149 -3.02 20.70 17.89
C GLU A 149 -3.83 19.70 18.75
N PRO A 150 -3.72 19.75 20.09
CA PRO A 150 -4.29 18.74 20.99
C PRO A 150 -5.78 18.45 20.82
N ASP A 151 -6.55 19.42 20.35
CA ASP A 151 -8.01 19.33 20.19
C ASP A 151 -8.44 19.16 18.72
N GLU A 152 -7.50 18.92 17.80
CA GLU A 152 -7.79 18.76 16.38
C GLU A 152 -7.50 17.34 15.88
N LEU A 153 -8.34 16.87 14.95
CA LEU A 153 -8.06 15.67 14.17
C LEU A 153 -7.02 16.02 13.09
N GLY A 154 -5.79 15.57 13.30
CA GLY A 154 -4.71 15.79 12.33
C GLY A 154 -4.83 14.92 11.09
N ALA A 155 -3.99 15.24 10.09
CA ALA A 155 -3.84 14.41 8.93
C ALA A 155 -3.34 13.00 9.31
N PRO A 156 -3.75 11.95 8.57
CA PRO A 156 -3.22 10.60 8.81
C PRO A 156 -1.70 10.58 8.73
N ALA A 157 -1.08 9.96 9.72
CA ALA A 157 0.37 9.83 9.82
C ALA A 157 0.76 8.36 10.00
N PHE A 158 1.83 7.95 9.34
CA PHE A 158 2.27 6.57 9.30
C PHE A 158 3.76 6.45 9.59
N ARG A 159 4.13 5.44 10.38
CA ARG A 159 5.49 4.92 10.41
C ARG A 159 5.55 3.80 9.36
N ALA A 160 6.28 4.04 8.30
CA ALA A 160 6.46 3.10 7.20
C ALA A 160 7.89 2.55 7.19
N GLU A 161 8.03 1.25 7.42
CA GLU A 161 9.31 0.54 7.36
C GLU A 161 9.41 -0.23 6.04
N LEU A 162 10.46 0.04 5.28
CA LEU A 162 10.77 -0.68 4.05
C LEU A 162 11.62 -1.92 4.37
N THR A 163 10.97 -3.07 4.52
CA THR A 163 11.64 -4.33 4.90
C THR A 163 12.22 -5.10 3.71
N ARG A 164 11.85 -4.72 2.50
CA ARG A 164 12.39 -5.28 1.25
C ARG A 164 12.33 -4.25 0.14
N ASN A 165 13.39 -4.17 -0.64
CA ASN A 165 13.47 -3.38 -1.87
C ASN A 165 14.38 -4.08 -2.88
N ARG A 166 13.85 -4.45 -4.05
CA ARG A 166 14.66 -5.06 -5.12
C ARG A 166 15.51 -4.04 -5.87
N GLY A 167 15.16 -2.77 -5.80
CA GLY A 167 15.83 -1.70 -6.54
C GLY A 167 16.88 -0.94 -5.74
N GLY A 168 17.15 -1.31 -4.49
CA GLY A 168 18.11 -0.58 -3.66
C GLY A 168 18.10 -0.99 -2.19
N SER A 169 18.52 -0.09 -1.32
CA SER A 169 18.61 -0.31 0.14
C SER A 169 17.23 -0.56 0.76
N PHE A 170 17.21 -1.28 1.85
CA PHE A 170 16.03 -1.54 2.69
C PHE A 170 16.42 -1.44 4.18
N GLY A 171 15.44 -1.55 5.08
CA GLY A 171 15.63 -1.36 6.51
C GLY A 171 15.44 0.08 6.96
N SER A 172 15.10 1.00 6.04
CA SER A 172 14.79 2.39 6.39
C SER A 172 13.36 2.51 6.92
N SER A 173 13.18 3.36 7.93
CA SER A 173 11.89 3.71 8.50
C SER A 173 11.62 5.20 8.28
N PHE A 174 10.40 5.52 7.88
CA PHE A 174 9.96 6.87 7.55
C PHE A 174 8.73 7.24 8.39
N ILE A 175 8.63 8.49 8.82
CA ILE A 175 7.39 9.06 9.33
C ILE A 175 6.79 9.89 8.20
N LEU A 176 5.60 9.50 7.77
CA LEU A 176 4.94 10.05 6.59
C LEU A 176 3.58 10.62 6.96
N ASP A 177 3.38 11.91 6.70
CA ASP A 177 2.09 12.58 6.79
C ASP A 177 1.39 12.52 5.44
N TRP A 178 0.09 12.19 5.44
CA TRP A 178 -0.71 12.17 4.24
C TRP A 178 -1.46 13.48 4.03
N ASN A 179 -1.20 14.14 2.92
CA ASN A 179 -2.01 15.28 2.47
C ASN A 179 -3.00 14.82 1.38
N ALA A 180 -4.25 14.64 1.77
CA ALA A 180 -5.30 14.15 0.87
C ALA A 180 -5.67 15.15 -0.24
N HIS A 181 -5.54 16.46 0.02
CA HIS A 181 -5.81 17.50 -0.98
C HIS A 181 -4.79 17.48 -2.12
N GLU A 182 -3.51 17.37 -1.75
CA GLU A 182 -2.40 17.31 -2.70
C GLU A 182 -2.14 15.88 -3.18
N ARG A 183 -2.76 14.88 -2.57
CA ARG A 183 -2.57 13.45 -2.80
C ARG A 183 -1.11 13.03 -2.79
N ARG A 184 -0.39 13.50 -1.75
CA ARG A 184 1.03 13.19 -1.57
C ARG A 184 1.38 12.98 -0.10
N PHE A 185 2.44 12.22 0.10
CA PHE A 185 3.08 12.11 1.41
C PHE A 185 4.11 13.21 1.61
N THR A 186 4.23 13.66 2.86
CA THR A 186 5.33 14.51 3.32
C THR A 186 6.11 13.74 4.38
N GLU A 187 7.40 13.59 4.18
CA GLU A 187 8.27 12.95 5.16
C GLU A 187 8.62 13.93 6.26
N ARG A 188 8.42 13.51 7.52
CA ARG A 188 8.97 14.20 8.67
C ARG A 188 10.42 13.74 8.92
N ALA A 189 11.31 14.71 9.18
CA ALA A 189 12.64 14.38 9.65
C ALA A 189 12.50 13.58 10.96
N LEU A 190 12.97 12.33 10.97
CA LEU A 190 13.17 11.60 12.21
C LEU A 190 14.19 12.41 13.02
N ALA A 191 13.83 12.84 14.24
CA ALA A 191 14.84 13.27 15.19
C ALA A 191 15.84 12.10 15.27
N ARG A 192 17.07 12.32 14.79
CA ARG A 192 18.12 11.31 14.83
C ARG A 192 18.33 10.94 16.29
N ASP A 193 17.91 9.76 16.67
CA ASP A 193 18.49 9.10 17.81
C ASP A 193 19.97 8.91 17.48
N LEU A 194 20.81 9.70 18.13
CA LEU A 194 22.27 9.71 17.96
C LEU A 194 22.95 8.40 18.43
N SER A 195 22.18 7.32 18.64
CA SER A 195 22.65 6.07 19.24
C SER A 195 22.91 4.92 18.25
N ALA A 196 22.73 5.10 16.94
CA ALA A 196 23.05 4.06 15.97
C ALA A 196 23.79 4.68 14.76
N ALA A 197 25.11 4.85 14.92
CA ALA A 197 26.00 5.04 13.79
C ALA A 197 26.06 3.74 12.99
N HIS A 198 25.22 3.58 11.99
CA HIS A 198 25.43 2.65 10.88
C HIS A 198 25.57 3.46 9.60
N GLN A 199 26.73 3.31 8.98
CA GLN A 199 27.13 3.95 7.74
C GLN A 199 26.33 3.36 6.58
N ASP A 200 25.28 4.03 6.17
CA ASP A 200 24.70 3.85 4.83
C ASP A 200 24.23 5.22 4.35
N GLY A 201 24.62 5.56 3.13
CA GLY A 201 24.38 6.87 2.55
C GLY A 201 22.90 7.21 2.45
N PRO A 202 22.53 8.48 2.21
CA PRO A 202 21.16 8.93 2.20
C PRO A 202 20.35 8.17 1.12
N VAL A 203 19.37 7.41 1.55
CA VAL A 203 18.37 6.84 0.65
C VAL A 203 17.49 8.00 0.21
N ASP A 204 17.51 8.34 -1.07
CA ASP A 204 16.65 9.37 -1.64
C ASP A 204 15.20 8.86 -1.71
N PRO A 205 14.28 9.37 -0.88
CA PRO A 205 12.89 8.90 -0.86
C PRO A 205 12.11 9.25 -2.14
N ARG A 206 12.66 10.07 -3.02
CA ARG A 206 12.02 10.47 -4.29
C ARG A 206 11.73 9.31 -5.24
N TRP A 207 12.41 8.17 -5.09
CA TRP A 207 12.10 6.98 -5.87
C TRP A 207 10.73 6.35 -5.53
N ALA A 208 10.22 6.56 -4.33
CA ALA A 208 8.91 6.04 -3.89
C ALA A 208 7.75 6.89 -4.46
N TRP A 209 8.01 8.17 -4.78
CA TRP A 209 7.00 9.17 -5.11
C TRP A 209 7.14 9.75 -6.52
N ALA A 210 8.23 9.46 -7.23
CA ALA A 210 8.42 9.95 -8.59
C ALA A 210 7.44 9.27 -9.54
N VAL A 211 6.52 10.06 -10.05
CA VAL A 211 5.54 9.77 -11.11
C VAL A 211 6.24 9.40 -12.41
#